data_80812becaa92479dd37fae8aeaf2012f
#
_entry.id   80812becaa92479dd37fae8aeaf2012f
#
_cell.length_a   1.000
_cell.length_b   1.000
_cell.length_c   1.000
_cell.angle_alpha   90.00
_cell.angle_beta   90.00
_cell.angle_gamma   90.00
#
_symmetry.space_group_name_H-M   'P 1'
#
loop_
_entity.id
_entity.type
_entity.pdbx_description
1 polymer ?
#
loop_
_entity_poly.entity_id
_entity_poly.type
_entity_poly.pdbx_seq_one_letter_code
_entity_poly.pdbx_strand_id
1 'polypeptide(L)'
;DYSDYHSLEACIDKMAEFALEHKRTVLNIYNSSNRSVYELYLMKVCGSVVENYLHTVFGDIKADPESREILVWFYKCECFGQIIDWLNCAMNYNISEQFSKLCKLREGFVDILVERCRIE
;
A
#
# COMPACT_ATOMS: atom_id res chain seq x y z
N ASP A 1 -12.04 -5.66 5.65
CA ASP A 1 -10.79 -5.91 6.36
C ASP A 1 -9.70 -6.35 5.39
N TYR A 2 -8.55 -5.69 5.46
CA TYR A 2 -7.42 -5.93 4.57
C TYR A 2 -6.49 -7.05 5.04
N SER A 3 -6.75 -7.60 6.22
CA SER A 3 -5.88 -8.64 6.80
C SER A 3 -5.87 -9.94 5.99
N ASP A 4 -6.92 -10.20 5.22
CA ASP A 4 -7.03 -11.40 4.39
C ASP A 4 -6.34 -11.29 3.03
N TYR A 5 -5.82 -10.11 2.69
CA TYR A 5 -5.19 -9.89 1.39
C TYR A 5 -3.67 -9.99 1.53
N HIS A 6 -3.07 -10.88 0.74
CA HIS A 6 -1.62 -11.14 0.76
C HIS A 6 -0.88 -10.48 -0.40
N SER A 7 -1.59 -9.81 -1.30
CA SER A 7 -0.99 -9.06 -2.40
C SER A 7 -1.36 -7.60 -2.30
N LEU A 8 -0.40 -6.73 -2.59
CA LEU A 8 -0.65 -5.28 -2.60
C LEU A 8 -1.68 -4.91 -3.67
N GLU A 9 -1.65 -5.61 -4.80
CA GLU A 9 -2.58 -5.37 -5.90
C GLU A 9 -4.02 -5.63 -5.48
N ALA A 10 -4.28 -6.75 -4.81
CA ALA A 10 -5.61 -7.07 -4.30
C ALA A 10 -6.09 -6.02 -3.28
N CYS A 11 -5.20 -5.54 -2.41
CA CYS A 11 -5.53 -4.51 -1.43
C CYS A 11 -5.87 -3.18 -2.09
N ILE A 12 -5.11 -2.77 -3.10
CA ILE A 12 -5.39 -1.54 -3.85
C ILE A 12 -6.73 -1.64 -4.58
N ASP A 13 -7.01 -2.80 -5.21
CA ASP A 13 -8.28 -3.03 -5.89
C ASP A 13 -9.47 -2.89 -4.94
N LYS A 14 -9.37 -3.49 -3.76
CA LYS A 14 -10.44 -3.43 -2.76
C LYS A 14 -10.62 -2.02 -2.20
N MET A 15 -9.53 -1.34 -1.93
CA MET A 15 -9.54 0.04 -1.46
C MET A 15 -10.19 0.96 -2.50
N ALA A 16 -9.80 0.83 -3.77
CA ALA A 16 -10.33 1.64 -4.85
C ALA A 16 -11.83 1.40 -5.06
N GLU A 17 -12.26 0.14 -5.02
CA GLU A 17 -13.66 -0.23 -5.13
C GLU A 17 -14.49 0.46 -4.03
N PHE A 18 -14.05 0.35 -2.78
CA PHE A 18 -14.72 0.97 -1.65
C PHE A 18 -14.75 2.50 -1.79
N ALA A 19 -13.61 3.12 -2.12
CA ALA A 19 -13.52 4.57 -2.23
C ALA A 19 -14.41 5.11 -3.35
N LEU A 20 -14.49 4.39 -4.48
CA LEU A 20 -15.34 4.81 -5.59
C LEU A 20 -16.83 4.68 -5.27
N GLU A 21 -17.23 3.65 -4.51
CA GLU A 21 -18.60 3.51 -4.03
C GLU A 21 -19.01 4.65 -3.11
N HIS A 22 -18.05 5.22 -2.39
CA HIS A 22 -18.27 6.30 -1.42
C HIS A 22 -17.54 7.59 -1.83
N LYS A 23 -17.40 7.82 -3.12
CA LYS A 23 -16.57 8.89 -3.68
C LYS A 23 -16.85 10.26 -3.08
N ARG A 24 -18.13 10.64 -3.01
CA ARG A 24 -18.53 11.94 -2.47
C ARG A 24 -18.08 12.10 -1.01
N THR A 25 -18.37 11.08 -0.20
CA THR A 25 -18.01 11.10 1.23
C THR A 25 -16.51 11.19 1.42
N VAL A 26 -15.77 10.36 0.69
CA VAL A 26 -14.29 10.32 0.79
C VAL A 26 -13.69 11.67 0.39
N LEU A 27 -14.13 12.24 -0.74
CA LEU A 27 -13.60 13.53 -1.20
C LEU A 27 -14.00 14.67 -0.27
N ASN A 28 -15.20 14.62 0.31
CA ASN A 28 -15.62 15.64 1.28
C ASN A 28 -14.73 15.62 2.53
N ILE A 29 -14.41 14.44 3.04
CA ILE A 29 -13.51 14.29 4.19
C ILE A 29 -12.10 14.77 3.81
N TYR A 30 -11.61 14.32 2.67
CA TYR A 30 -10.26 14.67 2.21
C TYR A 30 -10.09 16.17 1.98
N ASN A 31 -11.13 16.85 1.53
CA ASN A 31 -11.10 18.31 1.29
C ASN A 31 -11.58 19.14 2.46
N SER A 32 -11.74 18.53 3.64
CA SER A 32 -12.19 19.21 4.85
C SER A 32 -11.04 19.51 5.80
N SER A 33 -11.35 20.15 6.93
CA SER A 33 -10.40 20.38 8.01
C SER A 33 -9.96 19.08 8.71
N ASN A 34 -10.63 17.95 8.42
CA ASN A 34 -10.30 16.65 8.97
C ASN A 34 -9.32 15.85 8.11
N ARG A 35 -8.76 16.45 7.06
CA ARG A 35 -7.83 15.78 6.16
C ARG A 35 -6.65 15.13 6.89
N SER A 36 -6.04 15.83 7.83
CA SER A 36 -4.86 15.29 8.54
C SER A 36 -5.20 14.04 9.35
N VAL A 37 -6.39 13.98 9.94
CA VAL A 37 -6.86 12.79 10.66
C VAL A 37 -7.05 11.63 9.69
N TYR A 38 -7.62 11.91 8.53
CA TYR A 38 -7.84 10.90 7.49
C TYR A 38 -6.51 10.38 6.94
N GLU A 39 -5.54 11.26 6.72
CA GLU A 39 -4.21 10.86 6.25
C GLU A 39 -3.47 9.99 7.26
N LEU A 40 -3.58 10.29 8.56
CA LEU A 40 -3.02 9.44 9.61
C LEU A 40 -3.66 8.05 9.61
N TYR A 41 -4.97 8.01 9.43
CA TYR A 41 -5.69 6.73 9.31
C TYR A 41 -5.21 5.93 8.11
N LEU A 42 -5.11 6.57 6.94
CA LEU A 42 -4.61 5.92 5.72
C LEU A 42 -3.20 5.37 5.90
N MET A 43 -2.33 6.13 6.57
CA MET A 43 -0.96 5.68 6.81
C MET A 43 -0.94 4.42 7.67
N LYS A 44 -1.80 4.33 8.68
CA LYS A 44 -1.93 3.13 9.51
C LYS A 44 -2.43 1.93 8.69
N VAL A 45 -3.42 2.15 7.84
CA VAL A 45 -3.96 1.08 6.98
C VAL A 45 -2.87 0.59 6.02
N CYS A 46 -2.14 1.52 5.39
CA CYS A 46 -1.03 1.15 4.52
C CYS A 46 0.03 0.34 5.25
N GLY A 47 0.37 0.75 6.48
CA GLY A 47 1.32 0.01 7.31
C GLY A 47 0.89 -1.41 7.59
N SER A 48 -0.38 -1.60 7.95
CA SER A 48 -0.92 -2.94 8.23
C SER A 48 -0.94 -3.83 7.00
N VAL A 49 -1.36 -3.29 5.87
CA VAL A 49 -1.40 -4.00 4.59
C VAL A 49 0.01 -4.44 4.16
N VAL A 50 0.97 -3.53 4.26
CA VAL A 50 2.36 -3.81 3.89
C VAL A 50 2.98 -4.85 4.83
N GLU A 51 2.71 -4.78 6.14
CA GLU A 51 3.18 -5.78 7.09
C GLU A 51 2.69 -7.19 6.71
N ASN A 52 1.42 -7.32 6.38
CA ASN A 52 0.86 -8.60 5.95
C ASN A 52 1.52 -9.10 4.66
N TYR A 53 1.68 -8.21 3.71
CA TYR A 53 2.31 -8.54 2.43
C TYR A 53 3.75 -9.03 2.62
N LEU A 54 4.54 -8.27 3.36
CA LEU A 54 5.94 -8.63 3.59
C LEU A 54 6.08 -9.89 4.44
N HIS A 55 5.19 -10.08 5.43
CA HIS A 55 5.17 -11.32 6.20
C HIS A 55 5.02 -12.53 5.28
N THR A 56 4.12 -12.45 4.31
CA THR A 56 3.89 -13.51 3.33
C THR A 56 5.12 -13.71 2.43
N VAL A 57 5.69 -12.61 1.93
CA VAL A 57 6.84 -12.69 1.01
C VAL A 57 8.10 -13.20 1.71
N PHE A 58 8.35 -12.75 2.93
CA PHE A 58 9.51 -13.23 3.70
C PHE A 58 9.38 -14.72 4.04
N GLY A 59 8.17 -15.19 4.35
CA GLY A 59 7.97 -16.59 4.73
C GLY A 59 8.88 -16.98 5.89
N ASP A 60 9.69 -18.02 5.70
CA ASP A 60 10.59 -18.54 6.71
C ASP A 60 12.01 -17.97 6.62
N ILE A 61 12.23 -17.00 5.76
CA ILE A 61 13.55 -16.37 5.59
C ILE A 61 13.92 -15.63 6.87
N LYS A 62 15.12 -15.91 7.39
CA LYS A 62 15.67 -15.12 8.48
C LYS A 62 16.20 -13.81 7.93
N ALA A 63 15.60 -12.73 8.37
CA ALA A 63 15.92 -11.40 7.88
C ALA A 63 16.51 -10.54 9.01
N ASP A 64 17.41 -9.65 8.61
CA ASP A 64 17.87 -8.60 9.50
C ASP A 64 16.66 -7.70 9.87
N PRO A 65 16.35 -7.55 11.19
CA PRO A 65 15.18 -6.80 11.60
C PRO A 65 15.17 -5.34 11.13
N GLU A 66 16.31 -4.67 11.15
CA GLU A 66 16.42 -3.28 10.70
C GLU A 66 16.12 -3.17 9.20
N SER A 67 16.70 -4.06 8.39
CA SER A 67 16.47 -4.07 6.95
C SER A 67 15.01 -4.34 6.63
N ARG A 68 14.39 -5.27 7.37
CA ARG A 68 12.96 -5.56 7.19
C ARG A 68 12.10 -4.33 7.51
N GLU A 69 12.40 -3.61 8.57
CA GLU A 69 11.67 -2.39 8.93
C GLU A 69 11.82 -1.30 7.86
N ILE A 70 12.99 -1.20 7.25
CA ILE A 70 13.23 -0.27 6.14
C ILE A 70 12.34 -0.62 4.95
N LEU A 71 12.16 -1.91 4.65
CA LEU A 71 11.26 -2.33 3.58
C LEU A 71 9.81 -2.02 3.90
N VAL A 72 9.38 -2.21 5.15
CA VAL A 72 8.03 -1.83 5.57
C VAL A 72 7.82 -0.34 5.33
N TRP A 73 8.75 0.49 5.76
CA TRP A 73 8.69 1.93 5.57
C TRP A 73 8.62 2.30 4.08
N PHE A 74 9.47 1.70 3.26
CA PHE A 74 9.51 1.96 1.82
C PHE A 74 8.16 1.66 1.15
N TYR A 75 7.64 0.46 1.35
CA TYR A 75 6.38 0.05 0.74
C TYR A 75 5.19 0.82 1.30
N LYS A 76 5.19 1.10 2.60
CA LYS A 76 4.14 1.88 3.24
C LYS A 76 4.04 3.29 2.63
N CYS A 77 5.17 3.97 2.52
CA CYS A 77 5.21 5.33 1.97
C CYS A 77 4.85 5.35 0.49
N GLU A 78 5.27 4.34 -0.26
CA GLU A 78 4.91 4.20 -1.67
C GLU A 78 3.40 4.09 -1.84
N CYS A 79 2.78 3.15 -1.11
CA CYS A 79 1.33 2.95 -1.19
C CYS A 79 0.57 4.20 -0.75
N PHE A 80 0.99 4.80 0.35
CA PHE A 80 0.35 6.01 0.85
C PHE A 80 0.44 7.15 -0.17
N GLY A 81 1.62 7.41 -0.72
CA GLY A 81 1.83 8.46 -1.71
C GLY A 81 0.98 8.27 -2.96
N GLN A 82 0.83 7.04 -3.43
CA GLN A 82 0.00 6.73 -4.59
C GLN A 82 -1.48 7.00 -4.32
N ILE A 83 -1.96 6.63 -3.14
CA ILE A 83 -3.35 6.89 -2.75
C ILE A 83 -3.59 8.40 -2.64
N ILE A 84 -2.67 9.13 -2.03
CA ILE A 84 -2.79 10.58 -1.88
C ILE A 84 -2.80 11.28 -3.23
N ASP A 85 -1.95 10.86 -4.16
CA ASP A 85 -1.97 11.39 -5.52
C ASP A 85 -3.33 11.20 -6.18
N TRP A 86 -3.89 10.00 -6.05
CA TRP A 86 -5.20 9.67 -6.60
C TRP A 86 -6.32 10.54 -6.00
N LEU A 87 -6.30 10.74 -4.68
CA LEU A 87 -7.26 11.61 -4.00
C LEU A 87 -7.09 13.07 -4.41
N ASN A 88 -5.86 13.54 -4.58
CA ASN A 88 -5.59 14.90 -5.08
C ASN A 88 -6.10 15.10 -6.51
N CYS A 89 -6.17 14.04 -7.29
CA CYS A 89 -6.74 14.05 -8.65
C CYS A 89 -8.25 13.77 -8.64
N ALA A 90 -8.90 13.84 -7.49
CA ALA A 90 -10.34 13.57 -7.32
C ALA A 90 -10.74 12.19 -7.87
N MET A 91 -9.86 11.20 -7.73
CA MET A 91 -10.08 9.81 -8.21
C MET A 91 -10.34 9.74 -9.72
N ASN A 92 -9.72 10.61 -10.50
CA ASN A 92 -10.02 10.74 -11.94
C ASN A 92 -9.23 9.81 -12.85
N TYR A 93 -8.43 8.90 -12.30
CA TYR A 93 -7.79 7.86 -13.09
C TYR A 93 -8.02 6.49 -12.43
N ASN A 94 -7.81 5.44 -13.20
CA ASN A 94 -7.98 4.07 -12.71
C ASN A 94 -6.73 3.62 -11.95
N ILE A 95 -6.73 3.82 -10.63
CA ILE A 95 -5.58 3.49 -9.79
C ILE A 95 -5.28 1.99 -9.79
N SER A 96 -6.31 1.13 -9.84
CA SER A 96 -6.12 -0.32 -9.88
C SER A 96 -5.39 -0.75 -11.14
N GLU A 97 -5.77 -0.21 -12.30
CA GLU A 97 -5.10 -0.51 -13.56
C GLU A 97 -3.65 -0.01 -13.54
N GLN A 98 -3.43 1.21 -13.08
CA GLN A 98 -2.10 1.80 -13.01
C GLN A 98 -1.19 1.02 -12.08
N PHE A 99 -1.71 0.62 -10.91
CA PHE A 99 -0.95 -0.16 -9.96
C PHE A 99 -0.62 -1.55 -10.50
N SER A 100 -1.56 -2.17 -11.22
CA SER A 100 -1.34 -3.47 -11.87
C SER A 100 -0.20 -3.38 -12.90
N LYS A 101 -0.18 -2.31 -13.69
CA LYS A 101 0.92 -2.07 -14.65
C LYS A 101 2.26 -1.88 -13.94
N LEU A 102 2.26 -1.16 -12.81
CA LEU A 102 3.47 -0.99 -12.00
C LEU A 102 3.97 -2.33 -11.47
N CYS A 103 3.06 -3.19 -10.99
CA CYS A 103 3.43 -4.52 -10.50
C CYS A 103 4.11 -5.36 -11.59
N LYS A 104 3.67 -5.25 -12.85
CA LYS A 104 4.32 -5.93 -13.96
C LYS A 104 5.70 -5.36 -14.25
N LEU A 105 5.85 -4.05 -14.18
CA LEU A 105 7.14 -3.38 -14.42
C LEU A 105 8.20 -3.80 -13.39
N ARG A 106 7.79 -4.08 -12.17
CA ARG A 106 8.71 -4.46 -11.09
C ARG A 106 8.57 -5.91 -10.66
N GLU A 107 8.15 -6.77 -11.58
CA GLU A 107 8.02 -8.20 -11.30
C GLU A 107 9.34 -8.79 -10.83
N GLY A 108 9.31 -9.52 -9.71
CA GLY A 108 10.51 -10.09 -9.10
C GLY A 108 11.30 -9.13 -8.22
N PHE A 109 10.95 -7.85 -8.21
CA PHE A 109 11.70 -6.84 -7.47
C PHE A 109 11.67 -7.09 -5.96
N VAL A 110 10.52 -7.43 -5.40
CA VAL A 110 10.39 -7.70 -3.97
C VAL A 110 11.24 -8.90 -3.54
N ASP A 111 11.35 -9.91 -4.40
CA ASP A 111 12.15 -11.10 -4.09
C ASP A 111 13.63 -10.75 -3.96
N ILE A 112 14.11 -9.84 -4.80
CA ILE A 112 15.49 -9.34 -4.71
C ILE A 112 15.71 -8.60 -3.39
N LEU A 113 14.78 -7.72 -3.03
CA LEU A 113 14.88 -6.93 -1.81
C LEU A 113 14.85 -7.82 -0.57
N VAL A 114 13.94 -8.80 -0.55
CA VAL A 114 13.83 -9.75 0.56
C VAL A 114 15.12 -10.54 0.70
N GLU A 115 15.69 -11.01 -0.40
CA GLU A 115 16.93 -11.77 -0.37
C GLU A 115 18.11 -10.94 0.19
N ARG A 116 18.13 -9.66 -0.10
CA ARG A 116 19.15 -8.74 0.44
C ARG A 116 19.01 -8.50 1.93
N CYS A 117 17.86 -8.81 2.50
CA CYS A 117 17.65 -8.72 3.95
C CYS A 117 18.11 -9.98 4.68
N ARG A 118 18.42 -11.07 3.96
CA ARG A 118 18.76 -12.36 4.55
C ARG A 118 20.07 -12.28 5.33
N ILE A 119 20.07 -12.86 6.53
CA ILE A 119 21.25 -12.90 7.40
C ILE A 119 21.89 -14.30 7.50
N GLU A 120 21.37 -15.26 6.75
CA GLU A 120 21.95 -16.60 6.65
C GLU A 120 22.15 -17.02 5.21
#